data_abd8860b1f440ece3c96fa09f986d33b
#
_entry.id   abd8860b1f440ece3c96fa09f986d33b
#
_cell.length_a   1.000
_cell.length_b   1.000
_cell.length_c   1.000
_cell.angle_alpha   90.00
_cell.angle_beta   90.00
_cell.angle_gamma   90.00
#
_symmetry.space_group_name_H-M   'P 1'
#
loop_
_entity.id
_entity.type
_entity.pdbx_description
1 polymer ?
#
loop_
_entity_poly.entity_id
_entity_poly.type
_entity_poly.pdbx_seq_one_letter_code
_entity_poly.pdbx_strand_id
1 'polypeptide(L)'
;MLFLGTGFVGATAVAFTAWPFISSMGPDAETVAAGAPVELDLSPIAEGQIVKVFWRGKLIFVRNRTPAEIKAAEDVDVETLRDPQPDSARVKEGKPQWLVVYGNCTHLGCVPLGQQGEYKGWFCPCHGSVFDTSGRIRQGPAPINLPIPPYTFVSDSKIRIGEGATA
;
A
#
# COMPACT_ATOMS: atom_id res chain seq x y z
N MET A 1 -11.60 47.89 35.35
CA MET A 1 -10.48 46.95 35.58
C MET A 1 -10.93 45.57 36.04
N LEU A 2 -11.94 45.45 36.91
CA LEU A 2 -12.41 44.15 37.42
C LEU A 2 -12.88 43.19 36.29
N PHE A 3 -13.68 43.67 35.33
CA PHE A 3 -14.20 42.87 34.23
C PHE A 3 -13.10 42.38 33.26
N LEU A 4 -12.04 43.17 33.04
CA LEU A 4 -10.89 42.76 32.23
C LEU A 4 -10.10 41.65 32.91
N GLY A 5 -9.89 41.75 34.22
CA GLY A 5 -9.20 40.73 35.00
C GLY A 5 -9.99 39.43 35.05
N THR A 6 -11.32 39.48 35.26
CA THR A 6 -12.18 38.31 35.27
C THR A 6 -12.23 37.64 33.87
N GLY A 7 -12.30 38.44 32.80
CA GLY A 7 -12.27 37.93 31.44
C GLY A 7 -10.95 37.22 31.11
N PHE A 8 -9.82 37.75 31.51
CA PHE A 8 -8.51 37.13 31.30
C PHE A 8 -8.37 35.79 32.06
N VAL A 9 -8.75 35.80 33.36
CA VAL A 9 -8.72 34.55 34.17
C VAL A 9 -9.67 33.50 33.59
N GLY A 10 -10.86 33.91 33.16
CA GLY A 10 -11.80 32.98 32.51
C GLY A 10 -11.27 32.40 31.22
N ALA A 11 -10.68 33.20 30.34
CA ALA A 11 -10.10 32.74 29.08
C ALA A 11 -8.91 31.78 29.30
N THR A 12 -8.04 32.08 30.25
CA THR A 12 -6.93 31.18 30.60
C THR A 12 -7.42 29.88 31.19
N ALA A 13 -8.41 29.86 32.06
CA ALA A 13 -9.01 28.66 32.62
C ALA A 13 -9.61 27.77 31.53
N VAL A 14 -10.35 28.34 30.58
CA VAL A 14 -10.91 27.61 29.42
C VAL A 14 -9.80 27.02 28.57
N ALA A 15 -8.74 27.79 28.26
CA ALA A 15 -7.61 27.31 27.46
C ALA A 15 -6.90 26.13 28.13
N PHE A 16 -6.61 26.24 29.44
CA PHE A 16 -5.98 25.15 30.21
C PHE A 16 -6.88 23.92 30.31
N THR A 17 -8.19 24.08 30.40
CA THR A 17 -9.14 22.95 30.45
C THR A 17 -9.31 22.30 29.09
N ALA A 18 -9.34 23.09 28.02
CA ALA A 18 -9.51 22.58 26.67
C ALA A 18 -8.25 21.89 26.11
N TRP A 19 -7.06 22.34 26.51
CA TRP A 19 -5.78 21.85 26.00
C TRP A 19 -5.60 20.33 26.11
N PRO A 20 -5.85 19.64 27.25
CA PRO A 20 -5.74 18.19 27.35
C PRO A 20 -6.63 17.44 26.36
N PHE A 21 -7.85 17.93 26.13
CA PHE A 21 -8.76 17.32 25.16
C PHE A 21 -8.27 17.49 23.73
N ILE A 22 -7.78 18.66 23.37
CA ILE A 22 -7.21 18.91 22.04
C ILE A 22 -5.93 18.08 21.85
N SER A 23 -5.04 18.05 22.84
CA SER A 23 -3.79 17.28 22.75
C SER A 23 -4.02 15.77 22.69
N SER A 24 -5.08 15.26 23.33
CA SER A 24 -5.44 13.85 23.25
C SER A 24 -5.95 13.39 21.87
N MET A 25 -6.33 14.33 21.01
CA MET A 25 -6.70 14.06 19.61
C MET A 25 -5.46 13.89 18.71
N GLY A 26 -4.27 14.22 19.19
CA GLY A 26 -3.02 13.97 18.46
C GLY A 26 -2.68 12.47 18.39
N PRO A 27 -1.89 12.05 17.39
CA PRO A 27 -1.44 10.66 17.30
C PRO A 27 -0.55 10.32 18.51
N ASP A 28 -0.77 9.14 19.07
CA ASP A 28 0.09 8.58 20.11
C ASP A 28 1.43 8.08 19.53
N ALA A 29 2.37 7.76 20.42
CA ALA A 29 3.70 7.29 20.01
C ALA A 29 3.65 5.98 19.23
N GLU A 30 2.70 5.10 19.51
CA GLU A 30 2.51 3.84 18.80
C GLU A 30 2.01 4.07 17.38
N THR A 31 1.05 4.97 17.20
CA THR A 31 0.55 5.38 15.87
C THR A 31 1.66 6.04 15.04
N VAL A 32 2.49 6.88 15.66
CA VAL A 32 3.64 7.51 14.99
C VAL A 32 4.67 6.45 14.60
N ALA A 33 4.98 5.50 15.48
CA ALA A 33 5.92 4.40 15.21
C ALA A 33 5.40 3.47 14.10
N ALA A 34 4.10 3.14 14.10
CA ALA A 34 3.46 2.36 13.04
C ALA A 34 3.51 3.05 11.67
N GLY A 35 3.68 4.37 11.64
CA GLY A 35 3.89 5.16 10.43
C GLY A 35 5.31 5.13 9.86
N ALA A 36 6.28 4.60 10.62
CA ALA A 36 7.68 4.54 10.18
C ALA A 36 7.85 3.65 8.94
N PRO A 37 8.84 3.94 8.09
CA PRO A 37 9.20 3.08 6.97
C PRO A 37 9.63 1.69 7.45
N VAL A 38 9.28 0.66 6.67
CA VAL A 38 9.62 -0.74 6.95
C VAL A 38 10.65 -1.21 5.94
N GLU A 39 11.77 -1.76 6.41
CA GLU A 39 12.76 -2.41 5.55
C GLU A 39 12.45 -3.90 5.41
N LEU A 40 12.58 -4.41 4.19
CA LEU A 40 12.41 -5.82 3.86
C LEU A 40 13.64 -6.32 3.09
N ASP A 41 14.23 -7.41 3.58
CA ASP A 41 15.25 -8.17 2.85
C ASP A 41 14.56 -9.07 1.83
N LEU A 42 14.96 -8.93 0.57
CA LEU A 42 14.43 -9.68 -0.56
C LEU A 42 15.17 -10.99 -0.81
N SER A 43 16.39 -11.13 -0.24
CA SER A 43 17.26 -12.28 -0.48
C SER A 43 16.61 -13.65 -0.18
N PRO A 44 15.79 -13.80 0.88
CA PRO A 44 15.16 -15.09 1.18
C PRO A 44 13.91 -15.37 0.35
N ILE A 45 13.46 -14.42 -0.49
CA ILE A 45 12.21 -14.54 -1.24
C ILE A 45 12.48 -15.27 -2.56
N ALA A 46 12.06 -16.53 -2.64
CA ALA A 46 12.23 -17.34 -3.84
C ALA A 46 11.38 -16.81 -5.01
N GLU A 47 11.81 -17.15 -6.23
CA GLU A 47 11.06 -16.86 -7.45
C GLU A 47 9.64 -17.44 -7.40
N GLY A 48 8.65 -16.65 -7.78
CA GLY A 48 7.22 -16.98 -7.68
C GLY A 48 6.61 -16.78 -6.28
N GLN A 49 7.41 -16.52 -5.25
CA GLN A 49 6.93 -16.34 -3.88
C GLN A 49 6.31 -14.97 -3.65
N ILE A 50 5.29 -14.93 -2.77
CA ILE A 50 4.64 -13.70 -2.28
C ILE A 50 4.86 -13.60 -0.78
N VAL A 51 5.39 -12.47 -0.32
CA VAL A 51 5.55 -12.14 1.09
C VAL A 51 4.56 -11.04 1.46
N LYS A 52 4.06 -11.11 2.69
CA LYS A 52 3.11 -10.16 3.27
C LYS A 52 3.82 -9.29 4.29
N VAL A 53 3.74 -7.97 4.11
CA VAL A 53 4.32 -6.98 5.02
C VAL A 53 3.22 -6.03 5.45
N PHE A 54 3.25 -5.57 6.70
CA PHE A 54 2.33 -4.55 7.18
C PHE A 54 3.05 -3.21 7.31
N TRP A 55 2.42 -2.16 6.77
CA TRP A 55 2.86 -0.79 6.92
C TRP A 55 1.64 0.12 7.10
N ARG A 56 1.65 0.94 8.15
CA ARG A 56 0.52 1.81 8.54
C ARG A 56 -0.82 1.07 8.63
N GLY A 57 -0.80 -0.14 9.21
CA GLY A 57 -1.99 -0.98 9.33
C GLY A 57 -2.52 -1.54 8.01
N LYS A 58 -1.86 -1.28 6.88
CA LYS A 58 -2.23 -1.82 5.57
C LYS A 58 -1.33 -2.99 5.19
N LEU A 59 -1.93 -4.04 4.64
CA LEU A 59 -1.21 -5.16 4.07
C LEU A 59 -0.56 -4.75 2.75
N ILE A 60 0.69 -5.18 2.54
CA ILE A 60 1.43 -5.02 1.30
C ILE A 60 1.90 -6.39 0.85
N PHE A 61 1.68 -6.71 -0.41
CA PHE A 61 2.25 -7.86 -1.07
C PHE A 61 3.56 -7.46 -1.74
N VAL A 62 4.61 -8.24 -1.47
CA VAL A 62 5.88 -8.19 -2.21
C VAL A 62 6.03 -9.52 -2.92
N ARG A 63 6.03 -9.51 -4.24
CA ARG A 63 6.12 -10.70 -5.09
C ARG A 63 7.41 -10.69 -5.88
N ASN A 64 8.14 -11.82 -5.83
CA ASN A 64 9.24 -12.10 -6.74
C ASN A 64 8.65 -12.84 -7.96
N ARG A 65 8.43 -12.11 -9.05
CA ARG A 65 7.77 -12.65 -10.26
C ARG A 65 8.74 -13.50 -11.07
N THR A 66 8.22 -14.60 -11.63
CA THR A 66 8.96 -15.42 -12.61
C THR A 66 9.10 -14.69 -13.95
N PRO A 67 10.09 -15.02 -14.78
CA PRO A 67 10.21 -14.46 -16.14
C PRO A 67 8.95 -14.68 -16.98
N ALA A 68 8.29 -15.82 -16.81
CA ALA A 68 7.03 -16.13 -17.51
C ALA A 68 5.87 -15.20 -17.07
N GLU A 69 5.82 -14.85 -15.79
CA GLU A 69 4.83 -13.91 -15.26
C GLU A 69 5.07 -12.49 -15.72
N ILE A 70 6.33 -12.06 -15.79
CA ILE A 70 6.72 -10.74 -16.31
C ILE A 70 6.32 -10.64 -17.78
N LYS A 71 6.73 -11.63 -18.60
CA LYS A 71 6.36 -11.67 -20.01
C LYS A 71 4.85 -11.65 -20.22
N ALA A 72 4.11 -12.48 -19.48
CA ALA A 72 2.64 -12.50 -19.58
C ALA A 72 2.00 -11.15 -19.18
N ALA A 73 2.62 -10.39 -18.28
CA ALA A 73 2.14 -9.07 -17.90
C ALA A 73 2.49 -7.99 -18.95
N GLU A 74 3.64 -8.10 -19.60
CA GLU A 74 4.09 -7.20 -20.68
C GLU A 74 3.30 -7.41 -21.98
N ASP A 75 2.96 -8.66 -22.30
CA ASP A 75 2.22 -9.05 -23.51
C ASP A 75 0.72 -8.61 -23.48
N VAL A 76 0.24 -8.04 -22.36
CA VAL A 76 -1.15 -7.57 -22.25
C VAL A 76 -1.35 -6.29 -23.05
N ASP A 77 -2.36 -6.28 -23.90
CA ASP A 77 -2.83 -5.05 -24.54
C ASP A 77 -3.46 -4.11 -23.50
N VAL A 78 -2.72 -3.03 -23.19
CA VAL A 78 -3.05 -2.07 -22.13
C VAL A 78 -4.40 -1.38 -22.39
N GLU A 79 -4.76 -1.14 -23.64
CA GLU A 79 -6.01 -0.46 -24.00
C GLU A 79 -7.25 -1.29 -23.68
N THR A 80 -7.09 -2.61 -23.53
CA THR A 80 -8.19 -3.53 -23.15
C THR A 80 -8.47 -3.55 -21.66
N LEU A 81 -7.59 -2.94 -20.85
CA LEU A 81 -7.70 -2.95 -19.40
C LEU A 81 -8.71 -1.90 -18.90
N ARG A 82 -9.44 -2.24 -17.83
CA ARG A 82 -10.37 -1.31 -17.16
C ARG A 82 -9.66 -0.09 -16.59
N ASP A 83 -8.46 -0.29 -16.04
CA ASP A 83 -7.56 0.74 -15.52
C ASP A 83 -6.22 0.60 -16.25
N PRO A 84 -6.06 1.31 -17.40
CA PRO A 84 -4.94 1.13 -18.32
C PRO A 84 -3.61 1.55 -17.69
N GLN A 85 -2.74 0.58 -17.40
CA GLN A 85 -1.38 0.80 -16.95
C GLN A 85 -0.44 -0.27 -17.57
N PRO A 86 0.66 0.11 -18.22
CA PRO A 86 1.66 -0.85 -18.67
C PRO A 86 2.38 -1.47 -17.46
N ASP A 87 2.91 -2.68 -17.62
CA ASP A 87 3.64 -3.36 -16.56
C ASP A 87 4.83 -2.54 -16.04
N SER A 88 5.54 -1.88 -16.94
CA SER A 88 6.68 -1.02 -16.62
C SER A 88 6.36 0.16 -15.69
N ALA A 89 5.13 0.65 -15.70
CA ALA A 89 4.66 1.70 -14.78
C ALA A 89 4.32 1.17 -13.38
N ARG A 90 4.38 -0.15 -13.17
CA ARG A 90 3.96 -0.80 -11.93
C ARG A 90 5.12 -1.39 -11.13
N VAL A 91 6.31 -1.34 -11.69
CA VAL A 91 7.56 -1.82 -11.07
C VAL A 91 8.62 -0.74 -11.13
N LYS A 92 9.67 -0.87 -10.35
CA LYS A 92 10.82 0.02 -10.45
C LYS A 92 11.72 -0.35 -11.63
N GLU A 93 12.27 0.65 -12.29
CA GLU A 93 13.19 0.47 -13.41
C GLU A 93 14.35 -0.48 -13.05
N GLY A 94 14.67 -1.40 -13.95
CA GLY A 94 15.71 -2.41 -13.75
C GLY A 94 15.36 -3.51 -12.73
N LYS A 95 14.14 -3.53 -12.19
CA LYS A 95 13.70 -4.52 -11.18
C LYS A 95 12.32 -5.13 -11.52
N PRO A 96 12.09 -5.62 -12.76
CA PRO A 96 10.78 -6.10 -13.19
C PRO A 96 10.26 -7.30 -12.40
N GLN A 97 11.14 -8.06 -11.76
CA GLN A 97 10.76 -9.21 -10.93
C GLN A 97 10.07 -8.82 -9.63
N TRP A 98 10.30 -7.60 -9.13
CA TRP A 98 9.76 -7.17 -7.85
C TRP A 98 8.50 -6.33 -8.00
N LEU A 99 7.35 -6.96 -7.80
CA LEU A 99 6.08 -6.26 -7.72
C LEU A 99 5.71 -5.99 -6.27
N VAL A 100 5.45 -4.72 -5.94
CA VAL A 100 5.06 -4.28 -4.59
C VAL A 100 3.73 -3.56 -4.70
N VAL A 101 2.67 -4.12 -4.10
CA VAL A 101 1.31 -3.56 -4.18
C VAL A 101 0.60 -3.65 -2.83
N TYR A 102 -0.37 -2.77 -2.60
CA TYR A 102 -1.26 -2.93 -1.45
C TYR A 102 -2.07 -4.22 -1.58
N GLY A 103 -2.17 -4.97 -0.48
CA GLY A 103 -2.83 -6.26 -0.39
C GLY A 103 -4.32 -6.18 -0.09
N ASN A 104 -4.97 -5.05 -0.40
CA ASN A 104 -6.39 -4.85 -0.18
C ASN A 104 -7.10 -4.68 -1.52
N CYS A 105 -8.12 -5.49 -1.77
CA CYS A 105 -8.95 -5.40 -2.96
C CYS A 105 -9.59 -4.01 -3.05
N THR A 106 -9.48 -3.38 -4.21
CA THR A 106 -9.97 -2.02 -4.46
C THR A 106 -11.50 -1.93 -4.54
N HIS A 107 -12.22 -3.07 -4.47
CA HIS A 107 -13.66 -3.06 -4.33
C HIS A 107 -14.09 -2.62 -2.93
N LEU A 108 -13.85 -3.44 -1.90
CA LEU A 108 -14.27 -3.20 -0.50
C LEU A 108 -13.20 -3.61 0.53
N GLY A 109 -11.95 -3.68 0.15
CA GLY A 109 -10.83 -3.86 1.08
C GLY A 109 -10.52 -5.30 1.52
N CYS A 110 -11.22 -6.33 1.00
CA CYS A 110 -10.89 -7.73 1.30
C CYS A 110 -9.45 -8.06 0.87
N VAL A 111 -8.80 -9.00 1.55
CA VAL A 111 -7.47 -9.48 1.19
C VAL A 111 -7.57 -10.53 0.08
N PRO A 112 -7.06 -10.26 -1.15
CA PRO A 112 -7.08 -11.24 -2.22
C PRO A 112 -6.07 -12.37 -1.96
N LEU A 113 -6.40 -13.55 -2.48
CA LEU A 113 -5.54 -14.74 -2.42
C LEU A 113 -4.54 -14.71 -3.59
N GLY A 114 -3.26 -14.84 -3.27
CA GLY A 114 -2.20 -14.84 -4.28
C GLY A 114 -2.13 -16.14 -5.06
N GLN A 115 -1.56 -16.08 -6.27
CA GLN A 115 -1.37 -17.22 -7.19
C GLN A 115 -2.67 -17.92 -7.58
N GLN A 116 -3.78 -17.20 -7.53
CA GLN A 116 -5.11 -17.72 -7.86
C GLN A 116 -5.77 -16.90 -8.96
N GLY A 117 -6.86 -17.45 -9.49
CA GLY A 117 -7.59 -16.87 -10.62
C GLY A 117 -6.95 -17.21 -11.97
N GLU A 118 -7.66 -16.87 -13.02
CA GLU A 118 -7.31 -17.19 -14.41
C GLU A 118 -5.93 -16.64 -14.83
N TYR A 119 -5.57 -15.46 -14.27
CA TYR A 119 -4.30 -14.78 -14.61
C TYR A 119 -3.16 -15.08 -13.62
N LYS A 120 -3.33 -16.05 -12.71
CA LYS A 120 -2.32 -16.48 -11.72
C LYS A 120 -1.76 -15.33 -10.85
N GLY A 121 -2.49 -14.22 -10.78
CA GLY A 121 -2.16 -13.06 -9.97
C GLY A 121 -2.81 -13.14 -8.59
N TRP A 122 -3.95 -12.45 -8.41
CA TRP A 122 -4.72 -12.50 -7.17
C TRP A 122 -6.21 -12.65 -7.46
N PHE A 123 -6.86 -13.46 -6.64
CA PHE A 123 -8.30 -13.66 -6.64
C PHE A 123 -8.90 -13.16 -5.32
N CYS A 124 -9.88 -12.28 -5.40
CA CYS A 124 -10.62 -11.81 -4.23
C CYS A 124 -11.89 -12.65 -4.03
N PRO A 125 -11.96 -13.52 -3.00
CA PRO A 125 -13.10 -14.43 -2.84
C PRO A 125 -14.38 -13.73 -2.39
N CYS A 126 -14.29 -12.48 -1.89
CA CYS A 126 -15.47 -11.76 -1.40
C CYS A 126 -16.50 -11.49 -2.51
N HIS A 127 -16.04 -11.05 -3.69
CA HIS A 127 -16.94 -10.67 -4.79
C HIS A 127 -16.36 -11.03 -6.18
N GLY A 128 -15.34 -11.90 -6.23
CA GLY A 128 -14.83 -12.44 -7.48
C GLY A 128 -13.94 -11.50 -8.31
N SER A 129 -13.35 -10.46 -7.71
CA SER A 129 -12.35 -9.66 -8.44
C SER A 129 -11.09 -10.46 -8.72
N VAL A 130 -10.60 -10.41 -9.96
CA VAL A 130 -9.38 -11.11 -10.41
C VAL A 130 -8.38 -10.07 -10.90
N PHE A 131 -7.17 -10.15 -10.36
CA PHE A 131 -6.04 -9.31 -10.75
C PHE A 131 -4.95 -10.17 -11.38
N ASP A 132 -4.23 -9.63 -12.36
CA ASP A 132 -3.10 -10.31 -12.99
C ASP A 132 -1.81 -10.25 -12.15
N THR A 133 -0.72 -10.79 -12.69
CA THR A 133 0.61 -10.82 -12.05
C THR A 133 1.27 -9.45 -11.90
N SER A 134 0.69 -8.41 -12.49
CA SER A 134 1.06 -7.00 -12.31
C SER A 134 0.13 -6.27 -11.34
N GLY A 135 -0.87 -6.97 -10.75
CA GLY A 135 -1.87 -6.40 -9.86
C GLY A 135 -2.92 -5.54 -10.58
N ARG A 136 -3.07 -5.69 -11.90
CA ARG A 136 -4.08 -4.98 -12.69
C ARG A 136 -5.40 -5.73 -12.64
N ILE A 137 -6.50 -4.99 -12.49
CA ILE A 137 -7.85 -5.58 -12.50
C ILE A 137 -8.19 -6.12 -13.89
N ARG A 138 -8.60 -7.38 -13.93
CA ARG A 138 -8.99 -8.09 -15.15
C ARG A 138 -10.49 -8.42 -15.16
N GLN A 139 -11.04 -8.81 -14.02
CA GLN A 139 -12.44 -9.22 -13.89
C GLN A 139 -13.00 -8.84 -12.52
N GLY A 140 -14.34 -8.76 -12.43
CA GLY A 140 -15.06 -8.54 -11.19
C GLY A 140 -15.31 -7.06 -10.87
N PRO A 141 -15.82 -6.76 -9.67
CA PRO A 141 -16.32 -5.44 -9.33
C PRO A 141 -15.25 -4.41 -8.90
N ALA A 142 -13.99 -4.80 -8.70
CA ALA A 142 -12.93 -3.86 -8.34
C ALA A 142 -12.78 -2.77 -9.43
N PRO A 143 -12.81 -1.47 -9.07
CA PRO A 143 -12.81 -0.39 -10.06
C PRO A 143 -11.43 -0.11 -10.66
N ILE A 144 -10.35 -0.30 -9.89
CA ILE A 144 -8.98 0.06 -10.26
C ILE A 144 -7.99 -1.07 -9.90
N ASN A 145 -6.79 -0.95 -10.40
CA ASN A 145 -5.66 -1.82 -10.09
C ASN A 145 -5.32 -1.80 -8.59
N LEU A 146 -4.61 -2.83 -8.09
CA LEU A 146 -4.04 -2.78 -6.74
C LEU A 146 -3.03 -1.63 -6.68
N PRO A 147 -3.18 -0.66 -5.77
CA PRO A 147 -2.29 0.50 -5.74
C PRO A 147 -0.86 0.11 -5.33
N ILE A 148 0.10 0.91 -5.77
CA ILE A 148 1.52 0.75 -5.43
C ILE A 148 1.82 1.65 -4.22
N PRO A 149 2.37 1.12 -3.11
CA PRO A 149 2.82 1.94 -2.00
C PRO A 149 4.08 2.73 -2.38
N PRO A 150 4.38 3.83 -1.69
CA PRO A 150 5.69 4.46 -1.83
C PRO A 150 6.77 3.49 -1.31
N TYR A 151 7.75 3.17 -2.16
CA TYR A 151 8.89 2.33 -1.77
C TYR A 151 10.12 2.66 -2.62
N THR A 152 11.28 2.33 -2.09
CA THR A 152 12.57 2.49 -2.79
C THR A 152 13.46 1.28 -2.53
N PHE A 153 14.37 0.99 -3.47
CA PHE A 153 15.45 0.04 -3.26
C PHE A 153 16.59 0.73 -2.50
N VAL A 154 16.94 0.18 -1.34
CA VAL A 154 18.09 0.61 -0.53
C VAL A 154 19.36 -0.07 -1.02
N SER A 155 19.21 -1.29 -1.54
CA SER A 155 20.25 -2.08 -2.21
C SER A 155 19.59 -3.03 -3.21
N ASP A 156 20.38 -3.84 -3.91
CA ASP A 156 19.85 -4.86 -4.85
C ASP A 156 18.94 -5.89 -4.18
N SER A 157 19.16 -6.15 -2.89
CA SER A 157 18.45 -7.16 -2.10
C SER A 157 17.57 -6.58 -0.99
N LYS A 158 17.39 -5.25 -0.91
CA LYS A 158 16.62 -4.65 0.18
C LYS A 158 15.76 -3.49 -0.33
N ILE A 159 14.48 -3.51 0.07
CA ILE A 159 13.56 -2.39 -0.15
C ILE A 159 13.17 -1.73 1.16
N ARG A 160 12.82 -0.45 1.09
CA ARG A 160 12.23 0.33 2.17
C ARG A 160 10.85 0.80 1.70
N ILE A 161 9.82 0.36 2.41
CA ILE A 161 8.42 0.70 2.17
C ILE A 161 8.04 1.87 3.06
N GLY A 162 7.35 2.86 2.52
CA GLY A 162 6.97 4.08 3.24
C GLY A 162 7.85 5.29 2.94
N GLU A 163 8.85 5.12 2.10
CA GLU A 163 9.73 6.17 1.58
C GLU A 163 9.86 6.07 0.06
N GLY A 164 10.08 7.19 -0.60
CA GLY A 164 10.25 7.27 -2.04
C GLY A 164 8.95 7.60 -2.78
N ALA A 165 9.05 7.71 -4.10
CA ALA A 165 7.90 7.88 -4.97
C ALA A 165 7.21 6.53 -5.23
N THR A 166 5.90 6.56 -5.44
CA THR A 166 5.18 5.45 -6.09
C THR A 166 5.80 5.17 -7.46
N ALA A 167 5.71 3.96 -7.93
CA ALA A 167 6.20 3.60 -9.27
C ALA A 167 5.39 4.31 -10.34
#